data_11bc8f671590bc8fb3c036800592329e
#
_entry.id   11bc8f671590bc8fb3c036800592329e
#
_cell.length_a   1.000
_cell.length_b   1.000
_cell.length_c   1.000
_cell.angle_alpha   90.00
_cell.angle_beta   90.00
_cell.angle_gamma   90.00
#
_symmetry.space_group_name_H-M   'P 1'
#
loop_
_entity.id
_entity.type
_entity.pdbx_description
1 polymer ?
#
loop_
_entity_poly.entity_id
_entity_poly.type
_entity_poly.pdbx_seq_one_letter_code
_entity_poly.pdbx_strand_id
1 'polypeptide(L)'
;MDDRKRRIDELQRNTQESRASLDTLLENFGESLYSRTKEMKEDFDDLSQYKNYLLDIAESNISIGKIEEKNRRFKELEEAINAKEIEEKERAKEMAGIYRRLGKALLENSAYDDYTSLFKEQADALKAKRESLEARIGELDNKEGGNVFSWIGKSAQGLVLKSFLSKAQESQEQLYLTIGERYSTRDSANEEDEVAVIRGEIDALRAVIKTTEDELAALKDERRIITASFGIDGNPQKQIQSVKIHITQVKEKLGVLYRNFGLQASGIDEDITPDRKYFIDTIVTAEDAEIISRAVRLNQALSDNEKAIQKLKASLLIDEERSKIEKYKKSIDEKKQRIIDCQNGIADLEESVRESEGYIQELEKQL
;
A
#
# COMPACT_ATOMS: atom_id res chain seq x y z
N MET A 1 10.90 -16.24 -44.63
CA MET A 1 11.36 -15.07 -43.91
C MET A 1 12.76 -14.76 -44.43
N ASP A 2 13.06 -13.52 -44.80
CA ASP A 2 14.37 -13.16 -45.37
C ASP A 2 15.45 -13.38 -44.28
N ASP A 3 16.50 -14.17 -44.57
CA ASP A 3 17.58 -14.50 -43.66
C ASP A 3 18.24 -13.22 -43.05
N ARG A 4 18.24 -12.13 -43.80
CA ARG A 4 18.74 -10.82 -43.33
C ARG A 4 17.88 -10.24 -42.24
N LYS A 5 16.55 -10.37 -42.31
CA LYS A 5 15.66 -9.90 -41.22
C LYS A 5 15.93 -10.68 -39.93
N ARG A 6 16.04 -11.99 -40.05
CA ARG A 6 16.40 -12.85 -38.91
C ARG A 6 17.76 -12.46 -38.29
N ARG A 7 18.74 -12.17 -39.19
CA ARG A 7 20.07 -11.74 -38.74
C ARG A 7 20.05 -10.36 -38.06
N ILE A 8 19.22 -9.43 -38.53
CA ILE A 8 19.00 -8.13 -37.88
C ILE A 8 18.43 -8.34 -36.46
N ASP A 9 17.40 -9.17 -36.30
CA ASP A 9 16.77 -9.44 -34.98
C ASP A 9 17.77 -10.06 -33.99
N GLU A 10 18.60 -11.00 -34.48
CA GLU A 10 19.66 -11.62 -33.69
C GLU A 10 20.72 -10.57 -33.22
N LEU A 11 21.20 -9.76 -34.18
CA LEU A 11 22.17 -8.69 -33.85
C LEU A 11 21.58 -7.64 -32.93
N GLN A 12 20.31 -7.28 -33.04
CA GLN A 12 19.63 -6.35 -32.13
C GLN A 12 19.56 -6.92 -30.73
N ARG A 13 19.24 -8.20 -30.57
CA ARG A 13 19.23 -8.87 -29.25
C ARG A 13 20.63 -8.86 -28.63
N ASN A 14 21.64 -9.27 -29.37
CA ASN A 14 23.02 -9.28 -28.92
C ASN A 14 23.50 -7.89 -28.55
N THR A 15 23.07 -6.85 -29.28
CA THR A 15 23.37 -5.44 -28.98
C THR A 15 22.74 -5.03 -27.65
N GLN A 16 21.48 -5.41 -27.39
CA GLN A 16 20.81 -5.12 -26.11
C GLN A 16 21.52 -5.80 -24.93
N GLU A 17 21.84 -7.09 -25.08
CA GLU A 17 22.54 -7.85 -24.04
C GLU A 17 23.95 -7.28 -23.75
N SER A 18 24.68 -6.95 -24.82
CA SER A 18 26.02 -6.33 -24.68
C SER A 18 25.95 -4.94 -24.04
N ARG A 19 24.94 -4.13 -24.38
CA ARG A 19 24.72 -2.81 -23.80
C ARG A 19 24.41 -2.92 -22.30
N ALA A 20 23.49 -3.80 -21.92
CA ALA A 20 23.16 -4.05 -20.51
C ALA A 20 24.39 -4.55 -19.72
N SER A 21 25.19 -5.43 -20.33
CA SER A 21 26.43 -5.92 -19.72
C SER A 21 27.49 -4.83 -19.57
N LEU A 22 27.64 -3.96 -20.55
CA LEU A 22 28.54 -2.82 -20.50
C LEU A 22 28.10 -1.81 -19.43
N ASP A 23 26.82 -1.45 -19.42
CA ASP A 23 26.27 -0.52 -18.43
C ASP A 23 26.48 -1.02 -16.99
N THR A 24 26.20 -2.28 -16.73
CA THR A 24 26.43 -2.90 -15.42
C THR A 24 27.92 -2.93 -15.04
N LEU A 25 28.78 -3.26 -16.01
CA LEU A 25 30.23 -3.28 -15.78
C LEU A 25 30.77 -1.89 -15.43
N LEU A 26 30.34 -0.86 -16.18
CA LEU A 26 30.78 0.52 -15.98
C LEU A 26 30.23 1.10 -14.67
N GLU A 27 28.99 0.76 -14.31
CA GLU A 27 28.38 1.16 -13.03
C GLU A 27 29.16 0.58 -11.86
N ASN A 28 29.41 -0.73 -11.84
CA ASN A 28 30.18 -1.38 -10.79
C ASN A 28 31.62 -0.87 -10.72
N PHE A 29 32.22 -0.61 -11.87
CA PHE A 29 33.58 -0.05 -11.94
C PHE A 29 33.62 1.37 -11.37
N GLY A 30 32.70 2.23 -11.80
CA GLY A 30 32.59 3.59 -11.28
C GLY A 30 32.32 3.63 -9.79
N GLU A 31 31.44 2.77 -9.26
CA GLU A 31 31.19 2.63 -7.82
C GLU A 31 32.48 2.27 -7.07
N SER A 32 33.24 1.29 -7.58
CA SER A 32 34.54 0.92 -7.01
C SER A 32 35.50 2.10 -6.99
N LEU A 33 35.62 2.84 -8.09
CA LEU A 33 36.47 4.02 -8.17
C LEU A 33 36.06 5.13 -7.21
N TYR A 34 34.75 5.48 -7.14
CA TYR A 34 34.25 6.45 -6.17
C TYR A 34 34.49 6.03 -4.72
N SER A 35 34.44 4.73 -4.44
CA SER A 35 34.74 4.24 -3.10
C SER A 35 36.16 4.55 -2.66
N ARG A 36 37.13 4.56 -3.60
CA ARG A 36 38.52 4.91 -3.37
C ARG A 36 38.75 6.43 -3.15
N THR A 37 37.78 7.25 -3.61
CA THR A 37 37.87 8.72 -3.49
C THR A 37 37.35 9.30 -2.18
N LYS A 38 36.79 8.46 -1.28
CA LYS A 38 36.12 8.92 -0.03
C LYS A 38 37.00 9.84 0.81
N GLU A 39 38.31 9.59 0.84
CA GLU A 39 39.28 10.35 1.65
C GLU A 39 39.99 11.44 0.86
N MET A 40 39.74 11.57 -0.45
CA MET A 40 40.41 12.55 -1.29
C MET A 40 39.80 13.93 -1.12
N LYS A 41 40.66 14.96 -1.13
CA LYS A 41 40.28 16.37 -0.95
C LYS A 41 40.04 17.13 -2.27
N GLU A 42 40.17 16.44 -3.40
CA GLU A 42 39.97 17.05 -4.71
C GLU A 42 38.52 17.39 -4.97
N ASP A 43 38.28 18.56 -5.52
CA ASP A 43 36.95 19.20 -5.60
C ASP A 43 36.43 19.14 -7.04
N PHE A 44 36.02 17.94 -7.48
CA PHE A 44 35.27 17.81 -8.71
C PHE A 44 33.77 17.83 -8.38
N ASP A 45 32.96 18.46 -9.23
CA ASP A 45 31.51 18.61 -9.03
C ASP A 45 30.78 17.27 -8.84
N ASP A 46 31.20 16.25 -9.59
CA ASP A 46 30.60 14.91 -9.49
C ASP A 46 31.01 14.18 -8.19
N LEU A 47 32.17 14.42 -7.64
CA LEU A 47 32.62 13.92 -6.35
C LEU A 47 31.78 14.55 -5.22
N SER A 48 31.52 15.86 -5.30
CA SER A 48 30.62 16.56 -4.38
C SER A 48 29.20 16.04 -4.48
N GLN A 49 28.68 15.80 -5.69
CA GLN A 49 27.36 15.18 -5.91
C GLN A 49 27.29 13.77 -5.34
N TYR A 50 28.32 12.94 -5.54
CA TYR A 50 28.42 11.61 -4.96
C TYR A 50 28.29 11.64 -3.43
N LYS A 51 29.09 12.49 -2.77
CA LYS A 51 29.04 12.64 -1.30
C LYS A 51 27.66 13.09 -0.83
N ASN A 52 27.05 14.06 -1.52
CA ASN A 52 25.70 14.55 -1.20
C ASN A 52 24.62 13.46 -1.36
N TYR A 53 24.69 12.63 -2.41
CA TYR A 53 23.75 11.53 -2.59
C TYR A 53 23.89 10.45 -1.52
N LEU A 54 25.13 10.13 -1.10
CA LEU A 54 25.33 9.19 0.01
C LEU A 54 24.78 9.74 1.33
N LEU A 55 24.99 11.03 1.59
CA LEU A 55 24.43 11.70 2.77
C LEU A 55 22.90 11.69 2.75
N ASP A 56 22.28 12.03 1.62
CA ASP A 56 20.83 12.03 1.44
C ASP A 56 20.23 10.62 1.67
N ILE A 57 20.87 9.58 1.15
CA ILE A 57 20.45 8.19 1.43
C ILE A 57 20.58 7.85 2.92
N ALA A 58 21.67 8.28 3.57
CA ALA A 58 21.88 8.02 4.99
C ALA A 58 20.83 8.75 5.86
N GLU A 59 20.55 10.01 5.59
CA GLU A 59 19.53 10.81 6.28
C GLU A 59 18.13 10.24 6.04
N SER A 60 17.84 9.81 4.82
CA SER A 60 16.59 9.14 4.46
C SER A 60 16.40 7.83 5.22
N ASN A 61 17.43 7.00 5.37
CA ASN A 61 17.37 5.77 6.15
C ASN A 61 17.15 6.06 7.66
N ILE A 62 17.81 7.08 8.20
CA ILE A 62 17.57 7.54 9.58
C ILE A 62 16.11 8.00 9.74
N SER A 63 15.56 8.70 8.75
CA SER A 63 14.17 9.13 8.75
C SER A 63 13.21 7.95 8.78
N ILE A 64 13.45 6.91 7.97
CA ILE A 64 12.67 5.67 8.00
C ILE A 64 12.71 5.05 9.39
N GLY A 65 13.89 4.90 9.99
CA GLY A 65 14.04 4.34 11.34
C GLY A 65 13.23 5.12 12.39
N LYS A 66 13.24 6.45 12.33
CA LYS A 66 12.44 7.30 13.23
C LYS A 66 10.92 7.10 13.03
N ILE A 67 10.46 6.94 11.78
CA ILE A 67 9.04 6.68 11.47
C ILE A 67 8.64 5.28 11.96
N GLU A 68 9.49 4.27 11.76
CA GLU A 68 9.25 2.90 12.22
C GLU A 68 9.17 2.81 13.75
N GLU A 69 10.05 3.51 14.46
CA GLU A 69 10.03 3.57 15.92
C GLU A 69 8.75 4.24 16.44
N LYS A 70 8.35 5.37 15.86
CA LYS A 70 7.08 6.02 16.19
C LYS A 70 5.88 5.11 15.92
N ASN A 71 5.89 4.37 14.82
CA ASN A 71 4.82 3.43 14.47
C ASN A 71 4.75 2.24 15.44
N ARG A 72 5.90 1.75 15.91
CA ARG A 72 5.96 0.74 16.96
C ARG A 72 5.35 1.28 18.26
N ARG A 73 5.78 2.47 18.69
CA ARG A 73 5.24 3.12 19.88
C ARG A 73 3.74 3.37 19.79
N PHE A 74 3.24 3.76 18.63
CA PHE A 74 1.81 3.91 18.38
C PHE A 74 1.03 2.62 18.62
N LYS A 75 1.53 1.48 18.15
CA LYS A 75 0.89 0.17 18.39
C LYS A 75 0.92 -0.23 19.86
N GLU A 76 2.05 -0.03 20.53
CA GLU A 76 2.16 -0.28 21.97
C GLU A 76 1.13 0.55 22.77
N LEU A 77 0.93 1.81 22.37
CA LEU A 77 -0.08 2.68 22.98
C LEU A 77 -1.51 2.19 22.72
N GLU A 78 -1.82 1.72 21.50
CA GLU A 78 -3.14 1.15 21.20
C GLU A 78 -3.43 -0.09 22.06
N GLU A 79 -2.47 -0.97 22.23
CA GLU A 79 -2.59 -2.14 23.10
C GLU A 79 -2.77 -1.74 24.57
N ALA A 80 -1.99 -0.76 25.05
CA ALA A 80 -2.09 -0.26 26.41
C ALA A 80 -3.44 0.45 26.67
N ILE A 81 -3.93 1.26 25.72
CA ILE A 81 -5.24 1.91 25.80
C ILE A 81 -6.35 0.87 25.87
N ASN A 82 -6.33 -0.13 24.99
CA ASN A 82 -7.32 -1.21 25.00
C ASN A 82 -7.33 -1.99 26.32
N ALA A 83 -6.15 -2.29 26.87
CA ALA A 83 -6.02 -2.95 28.18
C ALA A 83 -6.62 -2.10 29.30
N LYS A 84 -6.34 -0.80 29.31
CA LYS A 84 -6.88 0.13 30.30
C LYS A 84 -8.39 0.35 30.17
N GLU A 85 -8.93 0.38 28.96
CA GLU A 85 -10.39 0.47 28.74
C GLU A 85 -11.12 -0.81 29.18
N ILE A 86 -10.48 -1.98 29.11
CA ILE A 86 -11.01 -3.22 29.69
C ILE A 86 -10.98 -3.12 31.21
N GLU A 87 -9.87 -2.71 31.80
CA GLU A 87 -9.73 -2.50 33.26
C GLU A 87 -10.78 -1.53 33.77
N GLU A 88 -11.00 -0.39 33.15
CA GLU A 88 -12.03 0.60 33.50
C GLU A 88 -13.43 -0.04 33.51
N LYS A 89 -13.79 -0.85 32.51
CA LYS A 89 -15.06 -1.57 32.46
C LYS A 89 -15.21 -2.62 33.56
N GLU A 90 -14.12 -3.30 33.92
CA GLU A 90 -14.12 -4.26 35.00
C GLU A 90 -14.30 -3.55 36.36
N ARG A 91 -13.60 -2.43 36.60
CA ARG A 91 -13.76 -1.63 37.81
C ARG A 91 -15.16 -1.02 37.91
N ALA A 92 -15.75 -0.59 36.79
CA ALA A 92 -17.14 -0.14 36.77
C ALA A 92 -18.13 -1.23 37.18
N LYS A 93 -17.92 -2.48 36.74
CA LYS A 93 -18.74 -3.63 37.18
C LYS A 93 -18.54 -3.95 38.67
N GLU A 94 -17.30 -3.89 39.16
CA GLU A 94 -16.96 -4.09 40.55
C GLU A 94 -17.65 -3.02 41.44
N MET A 95 -17.57 -1.74 41.03
CA MET A 95 -18.27 -0.64 41.67
C MET A 95 -19.78 -0.87 41.75
N ALA A 96 -20.40 -1.29 40.63
CA ALA A 96 -21.82 -1.62 40.61
C ALA A 96 -22.16 -2.77 41.60
N GLY A 97 -21.26 -3.75 41.73
CA GLY A 97 -21.39 -4.81 42.73
C GLY A 97 -21.39 -4.30 44.15
N ILE A 98 -20.45 -3.38 44.49
CA ILE A 98 -20.36 -2.77 45.83
C ILE A 98 -21.59 -1.89 46.08
N TYR A 99 -22.06 -1.12 45.12
CA TYR A 99 -23.31 -0.35 45.28
C TYR A 99 -24.52 -1.22 45.56
N ARG A 100 -24.65 -2.40 44.92
CA ARG A 100 -25.74 -3.36 45.23
C ARG A 100 -25.64 -3.87 46.66
N ARG A 101 -24.43 -4.20 47.13
CA ARG A 101 -24.20 -4.61 48.51
C ARG A 101 -24.59 -3.50 49.50
N LEU A 102 -24.17 -2.26 49.20
CA LEU A 102 -24.54 -1.10 50.02
C LEU A 102 -26.06 -0.91 50.08
N GLY A 103 -26.72 -0.89 48.92
CA GLY A 103 -28.17 -0.71 48.85
C GLY A 103 -28.97 -1.81 49.58
N LYS A 104 -28.47 -3.06 49.53
CA LYS A 104 -29.02 -4.16 50.27
C LYS A 104 -28.85 -3.96 51.77
N ALA A 105 -27.62 -3.65 52.22
CA ALA A 105 -27.32 -3.42 53.63
C ALA A 105 -28.17 -2.26 54.26
N LEU A 106 -28.37 -1.19 53.46
CA LEU A 106 -29.20 -0.05 53.86
C LEU A 106 -30.68 -0.42 54.04
N LEU A 107 -31.24 -1.26 53.19
CA LEU A 107 -32.64 -1.73 53.27
C LEU A 107 -32.87 -2.71 54.42
N GLU A 108 -31.85 -3.50 54.76
CA GLU A 108 -31.93 -4.51 55.82
C GLU A 108 -31.65 -3.88 57.22
N ASN A 109 -31.11 -2.66 57.31
CA ASN A 109 -30.80 -2.00 58.57
C ASN A 109 -31.77 -0.87 58.88
N SER A 110 -32.48 -1.02 59.98
CA SER A 110 -33.48 -0.04 60.45
C SER A 110 -32.91 1.34 60.80
N ALA A 111 -31.62 1.45 61.07
CA ALA A 111 -30.96 2.76 61.32
C ALA A 111 -31.05 3.69 60.07
N TYR A 112 -31.30 3.16 58.92
CA TYR A 112 -31.42 3.89 57.62
C TYR A 112 -32.82 4.03 57.13
N ASP A 113 -33.87 3.70 57.96
CA ASP A 113 -35.27 3.73 57.56
C ASP A 113 -35.72 5.09 57.02
N ASP A 114 -35.24 6.19 57.57
CA ASP A 114 -35.54 7.55 57.09
C ASP A 114 -35.10 7.73 55.61
N TYR A 115 -33.97 7.14 55.24
CA TYR A 115 -33.48 7.19 53.86
C TYR A 115 -34.17 6.17 52.95
N THR A 116 -34.34 4.95 53.45
CA THR A 116 -34.84 3.83 52.65
C THR A 116 -36.36 3.82 52.53
N SER A 117 -37.10 4.60 53.32
CA SER A 117 -38.57 4.70 53.32
C SER A 117 -39.14 4.90 51.92
N LEU A 118 -38.51 5.70 51.10
CA LEU A 118 -38.90 5.98 49.71
C LEU A 118 -38.81 4.74 48.78
N PHE A 119 -38.04 3.73 49.17
CA PHE A 119 -37.75 2.54 48.36
C PHE A 119 -38.37 1.28 48.98
N LYS A 120 -38.81 1.31 50.24
CA LYS A 120 -39.33 0.14 50.95
C LYS A 120 -40.53 -0.51 50.24
N GLU A 121 -41.51 0.28 49.81
CA GLU A 121 -42.68 -0.23 49.09
C GLU A 121 -42.31 -0.97 47.82
N GLN A 122 -41.37 -0.41 47.04
CA GLN A 122 -40.89 -1.03 45.81
C GLN A 122 -40.06 -2.30 46.11
N ALA A 123 -39.22 -2.30 47.12
CA ALA A 123 -38.43 -3.45 47.52
C ALA A 123 -39.31 -4.60 47.99
N ASP A 124 -40.32 -4.33 48.81
CA ASP A 124 -41.29 -5.32 49.30
C ASP A 124 -42.15 -5.91 48.18
N ALA A 125 -42.59 -5.05 47.26
CA ALA A 125 -43.31 -5.52 46.05
C ALA A 125 -42.49 -6.46 45.17
N LEU A 126 -41.21 -6.12 44.92
CA LEU A 126 -40.29 -6.95 44.15
C LEU A 126 -39.95 -8.26 44.86
N LYS A 127 -39.77 -8.22 46.18
CA LYS A 127 -39.54 -9.40 47.01
C LYS A 127 -40.76 -10.34 46.99
N ALA A 128 -41.97 -9.84 47.25
CA ALA A 128 -43.20 -10.61 47.19
C ALA A 128 -43.41 -11.21 45.81
N LYS A 129 -43.15 -10.47 44.71
CA LYS A 129 -43.23 -10.97 43.34
C LYS A 129 -42.24 -12.11 43.11
N ARG A 130 -41.01 -12.00 43.56
CA ARG A 130 -39.98 -13.04 43.42
C ARG A 130 -40.40 -14.30 44.17
N GLU A 131 -40.81 -14.20 45.45
CA GLU A 131 -41.25 -15.31 46.26
C GLU A 131 -42.45 -16.02 45.67
N SER A 132 -43.43 -15.27 45.13
CA SER A 132 -44.59 -15.86 44.41
C SER A 132 -44.20 -16.63 43.15
N LEU A 133 -43.22 -16.13 42.36
CA LEU A 133 -42.70 -16.80 41.17
C LEU A 133 -41.92 -18.06 41.54
N GLU A 134 -41.07 -18.00 42.56
CA GLU A 134 -40.31 -19.14 43.08
C GLU A 134 -41.25 -20.26 43.58
N ALA A 135 -42.28 -19.90 44.34
CA ALA A 135 -43.30 -20.86 44.79
C ALA A 135 -44.05 -21.53 43.63
N ARG A 136 -44.45 -20.75 42.60
CA ARG A 136 -45.10 -21.30 41.38
C ARG A 136 -44.20 -22.20 40.56
N ILE A 137 -42.91 -21.91 40.49
CA ILE A 137 -41.93 -22.78 39.82
C ILE A 137 -41.80 -24.09 40.62
N GLY A 138 -41.64 -24.00 41.96
CA GLY A 138 -41.56 -25.15 42.84
C GLY A 138 -42.82 -26.08 42.74
N GLU A 139 -44.01 -25.48 42.63
CA GLU A 139 -45.26 -26.24 42.44
C GLU A 139 -45.29 -26.96 41.07
N LEU A 140 -44.73 -26.37 40.01
CA LEU A 140 -44.63 -27.00 38.69
C LEU A 140 -43.62 -28.13 38.68
N ASP A 141 -42.47 -27.97 39.34
CA ASP A 141 -41.42 -28.99 39.42
C ASP A 141 -41.87 -30.20 40.30
N ASN A 142 -42.70 -29.99 41.33
CA ASN A 142 -43.18 -31.03 42.25
C ASN A 142 -44.40 -31.83 41.74
N LYS A 143 -45.07 -31.42 40.63
CA LYS A 143 -46.15 -32.16 40.02
C LYS A 143 -45.61 -33.29 39.12
N GLU A 144 -45.18 -34.42 39.71
CA GLU A 144 -44.88 -35.66 39.03
C GLU A 144 -46.19 -36.32 38.53
N GLY A 145 -46.27 -36.57 37.23
CA GLY A 145 -47.35 -37.45 36.61
C GLY A 145 -48.26 -36.75 35.62
N GLY A 146 -47.94 -36.88 34.34
CA GLY A 146 -48.82 -36.50 33.24
C GLY A 146 -48.30 -36.96 31.89
N ASN A 147 -49.25 -37.16 30.91
CA ASN A 147 -48.94 -37.54 29.52
C ASN A 147 -47.91 -36.56 28.86
N VAL A 148 -47.23 -37.06 27.81
CA VAL A 148 -46.18 -36.33 27.03
C VAL A 148 -46.62 -34.91 26.63
N PHE A 149 -47.88 -34.67 26.31
CA PHE A 149 -48.44 -33.35 26.01
C PHE A 149 -48.49 -32.42 27.23
N SER A 150 -48.72 -32.96 28.44
CA SER A 150 -48.67 -32.19 29.68
C SER A 150 -47.22 -31.77 30.05
N TRP A 151 -46.23 -32.59 29.68
CA TRP A 151 -44.83 -32.31 29.87
C TRP A 151 -44.34 -31.13 29.01
N ILE A 152 -44.76 -31.08 27.71
CA ILE A 152 -44.37 -29.95 26.79
C ILE A 152 -45.00 -28.64 27.30
N GLY A 153 -46.27 -28.65 27.74
CA GLY A 153 -46.95 -27.47 28.29
C GLY A 153 -46.30 -27.00 29.59
N LYS A 154 -45.94 -27.90 30.50
CA LYS A 154 -45.25 -27.60 31.75
C LYS A 154 -43.82 -27.02 31.50
N SER A 155 -43.09 -27.58 30.54
CA SER A 155 -41.77 -27.10 30.14
C SER A 155 -41.84 -25.67 29.60
N ALA A 156 -42.80 -25.33 28.76
CA ALA A 156 -43.02 -24.00 28.22
C ALA A 156 -43.42 -22.99 29.34
N GLN A 157 -44.35 -23.38 30.23
CA GLN A 157 -44.75 -22.54 31.37
C GLN A 157 -43.60 -22.32 32.35
N GLY A 158 -42.81 -23.35 32.65
CA GLY A 158 -41.59 -23.27 33.48
C GLY A 158 -40.59 -22.30 32.93
N LEU A 159 -40.32 -22.30 31.58
CA LEU A 159 -39.40 -21.35 30.92
C LEU A 159 -39.92 -19.91 31.05
N VAL A 160 -41.23 -19.69 30.86
CA VAL A 160 -41.83 -18.34 31.00
C VAL A 160 -41.73 -17.84 32.43
N LEU A 161 -42.03 -18.66 33.43
CA LEU A 161 -41.92 -18.29 34.86
C LEU A 161 -40.46 -18.03 35.25
N LYS A 162 -39.49 -18.83 34.78
CA LYS A 162 -38.06 -18.59 35.00
C LYS A 162 -37.63 -17.27 34.37
N SER A 163 -38.12 -16.91 33.19
CA SER A 163 -37.88 -15.61 32.58
C SER A 163 -38.42 -14.44 33.40
N PHE A 164 -39.64 -14.57 33.97
CA PHE A 164 -40.22 -13.56 34.84
C PHE A 164 -39.47 -13.47 36.17
N LEU A 165 -39.00 -14.59 36.74
CA LEU A 165 -38.17 -14.61 37.91
C LEU A 165 -36.83 -13.88 37.71
N SER A 166 -36.15 -14.16 36.58
CA SER A 166 -34.92 -13.46 36.21
C SER A 166 -35.13 -11.95 36.11
N LYS A 167 -36.22 -11.51 35.45
CA LYS A 167 -36.57 -10.08 35.36
C LYS A 167 -36.89 -9.45 36.73
N ALA A 168 -37.56 -10.20 37.63
CA ALA A 168 -37.83 -9.70 38.98
C ALA A 168 -36.53 -9.58 39.79
N GLN A 169 -35.60 -10.54 39.66
CA GLN A 169 -34.28 -10.49 40.30
C GLN A 169 -33.46 -9.35 39.73
N GLU A 170 -33.41 -9.18 38.39
CA GLU A 170 -32.72 -8.03 37.76
C GLU A 170 -33.25 -6.68 38.25
N SER A 171 -34.58 -6.54 38.37
CA SER A 171 -35.21 -5.32 38.90
C SER A 171 -34.88 -5.08 40.34
N GLN A 172 -34.77 -6.11 41.19
CA GLN A 172 -34.36 -6.01 42.58
C GLN A 172 -32.90 -5.59 42.71
N GLU A 173 -31.98 -6.20 41.92
CA GLU A 173 -30.57 -5.84 41.86
C GLU A 173 -30.38 -4.40 41.38
N GLN A 174 -31.18 -3.94 40.42
CA GLN A 174 -31.16 -2.57 39.93
C GLN A 174 -31.63 -1.57 40.99
N LEU A 175 -32.64 -1.96 41.80
CA LEU A 175 -33.06 -1.14 42.93
C LEU A 175 -31.97 -1.02 43.96
N TYR A 176 -31.31 -2.11 44.36
CA TYR A 176 -30.17 -2.06 45.28
C TYR A 176 -29.05 -1.20 44.74
N LEU A 177 -28.68 -1.33 43.47
CA LEU A 177 -27.70 -0.47 42.82
C LEU A 177 -28.05 1.00 42.97
N THR A 178 -29.29 1.36 42.62
CA THR A 178 -29.77 2.76 42.69
C THR A 178 -29.72 3.34 44.10
N ILE A 179 -30.12 2.54 45.11
CA ILE A 179 -30.10 2.94 46.50
C ILE A 179 -28.66 3.18 46.97
N GLY A 180 -27.75 2.21 46.68
CA GLY A 180 -26.35 2.30 47.09
C GLY A 180 -25.59 3.45 46.41
N GLU A 181 -25.80 3.61 45.10
CA GLU A 181 -25.20 4.72 44.33
C GLU A 181 -25.62 6.08 44.91
N ARG A 182 -26.92 6.30 45.10
CA ARG A 182 -27.43 7.57 45.66
C ARG A 182 -26.98 7.82 47.07
N TYR A 183 -26.89 6.79 47.92
CA TYR A 183 -26.41 6.93 49.30
C TYR A 183 -24.90 7.25 49.33
N SER A 184 -24.12 6.64 48.43
CA SER A 184 -22.67 6.85 48.39
C SER A 184 -22.24 8.29 48.08
N THR A 185 -23.16 9.13 47.59
CA THR A 185 -22.90 10.56 47.33
C THR A 185 -23.29 11.48 48.47
N ARG A 186 -23.84 10.93 49.58
CA ARG A 186 -24.23 11.73 50.74
C ARG A 186 -23.09 11.86 51.74
N ASP A 187 -23.00 13.01 52.38
CA ASP A 187 -22.17 13.19 53.55
C ASP A 187 -22.93 12.62 54.75
N SER A 188 -22.42 11.58 55.39
CA SER A 188 -23.01 11.04 56.60
C SER A 188 -21.97 10.93 57.72
N ALA A 189 -22.30 11.50 58.88
CA ALA A 189 -21.38 11.58 60.01
C ALA A 189 -21.51 10.40 61.01
N ASN A 190 -22.60 9.60 60.90
CA ASN A 190 -22.87 8.50 61.81
C ASN A 190 -23.31 7.27 61.03
N GLU A 191 -22.36 6.48 60.57
CA GLU A 191 -22.62 5.21 59.84
C GLU A 191 -22.38 4.04 60.81
N GLU A 192 -23.22 2.99 60.74
CA GLU A 192 -22.97 1.73 61.39
C GLU A 192 -21.83 0.97 60.74
N ASP A 193 -21.14 0.12 61.48
CA ASP A 193 -19.88 -0.53 61.10
C ASP A 193 -19.91 -1.19 59.72
N GLU A 194 -20.98 -1.89 59.35
CA GLU A 194 -21.09 -2.57 58.03
C GLU A 194 -21.18 -1.59 56.85
N VAL A 195 -22.00 -0.55 56.98
CA VAL A 195 -22.18 0.49 55.95
C VAL A 195 -20.91 1.30 55.81
N ALA A 196 -20.22 1.62 56.92
CA ALA A 196 -18.95 2.32 56.90
C ALA A 196 -17.84 1.53 56.20
N VAL A 197 -17.77 0.20 56.41
CA VAL A 197 -16.81 -0.66 55.71
C VAL A 197 -17.06 -0.67 54.22
N ILE A 198 -18.30 -0.88 53.75
CA ILE A 198 -18.65 -0.89 52.31
C ILE A 198 -18.35 0.47 51.69
N ARG A 199 -18.55 1.55 52.41
CA ARG A 199 -18.24 2.89 51.96
C ARG A 199 -16.74 3.13 51.78
N GLY A 200 -15.94 2.63 52.69
CA GLY A 200 -14.48 2.60 52.55
C GLY A 200 -14.02 1.86 51.31
N GLU A 201 -14.66 0.73 50.98
CA GLU A 201 -14.40 0.00 49.72
C GLU A 201 -14.73 0.86 48.49
N ILE A 202 -15.86 1.58 48.50
CA ILE A 202 -16.25 2.49 47.41
C ILE A 202 -15.22 3.59 47.22
N ASP A 203 -14.78 4.24 48.30
CA ASP A 203 -13.83 5.34 48.21
C ASP A 203 -12.44 4.87 47.72
N ALA A 204 -12.00 3.70 48.21
CA ALA A 204 -10.79 3.07 47.72
C ALA A 204 -10.88 2.75 46.21
N LEU A 205 -12.00 2.16 45.76
CA LEU A 205 -12.19 1.82 44.35
C LEU A 205 -12.35 3.07 43.47
N ARG A 206 -12.99 4.14 43.94
CA ARG A 206 -13.05 5.44 43.25
C ARG A 206 -11.66 6.02 43.02
N ALA A 207 -10.77 5.94 44.01
CA ALA A 207 -9.40 6.38 43.85
C ALA A 207 -8.66 5.59 42.77
N VAL A 208 -8.85 4.26 42.73
CA VAL A 208 -8.29 3.40 41.66
C VAL A 208 -8.86 3.75 40.32
N ILE A 209 -10.18 3.90 40.17
CA ILE A 209 -10.83 4.29 38.91
C ILE A 209 -10.26 5.61 38.41
N LYS A 210 -10.17 6.63 39.29
CA LYS A 210 -9.60 7.92 38.92
C LYS A 210 -8.16 7.80 38.42
N THR A 211 -7.33 6.99 39.09
CA THR A 211 -5.96 6.74 38.61
C THR A 211 -5.94 6.09 37.23
N THR A 212 -6.83 5.10 36.99
CA THR A 212 -6.94 4.44 35.69
C THR A 212 -7.42 5.42 34.61
N GLU A 213 -8.37 6.31 34.91
CA GLU A 213 -8.84 7.36 33.97
C GLU A 213 -7.74 8.36 33.65
N ASP A 214 -6.94 8.80 34.65
CA ASP A 214 -5.81 9.72 34.44
C ASP A 214 -4.72 9.06 33.57
N GLU A 215 -4.39 7.79 33.85
CA GLU A 215 -3.46 7.01 32.99
C GLU A 215 -3.98 6.85 31.57
N LEU A 216 -5.25 6.52 31.39
CA LEU A 216 -5.90 6.37 30.09
C LEU A 216 -5.88 7.70 29.32
N ALA A 217 -6.15 8.81 29.98
CA ALA A 217 -6.08 10.14 29.39
C ALA A 217 -4.65 10.47 28.91
N ALA A 218 -3.63 10.17 29.71
CA ALA A 218 -2.23 10.37 29.35
C ALA A 218 -1.83 9.52 28.11
N LEU A 219 -2.20 8.24 28.09
CA LEU A 219 -1.94 7.36 26.95
C LEU A 219 -2.64 7.84 25.66
N LYS A 220 -3.89 8.28 25.75
CA LYS A 220 -4.66 8.84 24.63
C LYS A 220 -4.02 10.14 24.12
N ASP A 221 -3.50 10.97 25.00
CA ASP A 221 -2.82 12.22 24.61
C ASP A 221 -1.47 11.93 23.92
N GLU A 222 -0.66 11.00 24.45
CA GLU A 222 0.57 10.55 23.80
C GLU A 222 0.29 9.97 22.39
N ARG A 223 -0.74 9.12 22.27
CA ARG A 223 -1.16 8.59 20.96
C ARG A 223 -1.53 9.71 20.00
N ARG A 224 -2.24 10.73 20.45
CA ARG A 224 -2.62 11.90 19.64
C ARG A 224 -1.40 12.66 19.12
N ILE A 225 -0.39 12.86 19.96
CA ILE A 225 0.87 13.53 19.62
C ILE A 225 1.61 12.72 18.54
N ILE A 226 1.73 11.40 18.72
CA ILE A 226 2.38 10.54 17.73
C ILE A 226 1.61 10.54 16.40
N THR A 227 0.28 10.43 16.45
CA THR A 227 -0.56 10.49 15.23
C THR A 227 -0.36 11.81 14.48
N ALA A 228 -0.34 12.94 15.19
CA ALA A 228 -0.09 14.24 14.57
C ALA A 228 1.31 14.33 13.92
N SER A 229 2.29 13.60 14.46
CA SER A 229 3.65 13.56 13.91
C SER A 229 3.77 12.81 12.58
N PHE A 230 2.78 12.02 12.19
CA PHE A 230 2.72 11.36 10.88
C PHE A 230 2.21 12.27 9.73
N GLY A 231 1.97 13.55 10.00
CA GLY A 231 1.54 14.55 9.01
C GLY A 231 0.07 14.43 8.61
N ILE A 232 -0.31 15.13 7.54
CA ILE A 232 -1.70 15.26 7.09
C ILE A 232 -2.35 13.90 6.75
N ASP A 233 -1.58 12.98 6.19
CA ASP A 233 -2.08 11.65 5.80
C ASP A 233 -2.22 10.66 6.98
N GLY A 234 -1.60 10.95 8.13
CA GLY A 234 -1.66 10.12 9.33
C GLY A 234 -1.18 8.66 9.15
N ASN A 235 -0.54 8.33 8.01
CA ASN A 235 -0.16 6.97 7.66
C ASN A 235 1.36 6.80 7.57
N PRO A 236 2.00 6.17 8.58
CA PRO A 236 3.44 5.95 8.62
C PRO A 236 3.95 5.11 7.44
N GLN A 237 3.15 4.15 6.94
CA GLN A 237 3.54 3.30 5.82
C GLN A 237 3.67 4.10 4.51
N LYS A 238 2.76 5.05 4.27
CA LYS A 238 2.86 5.95 3.11
C LYS A 238 4.10 6.83 3.18
N GLN A 239 4.44 7.35 4.37
CA GLN A 239 5.65 8.14 4.57
C GLN A 239 6.92 7.32 4.32
N ILE A 240 7.00 6.10 4.88
CA ILE A 240 8.10 5.18 4.62
C ILE A 240 8.22 4.88 3.12
N GLN A 241 7.10 4.62 2.45
CA GLN A 241 7.09 4.36 1.02
C GLN A 241 7.58 5.56 0.20
N SER A 242 7.17 6.77 0.56
CA SER A 242 7.64 8.01 -0.08
C SER A 242 9.16 8.17 0.06
N VAL A 243 9.70 7.95 1.27
CA VAL A 243 11.14 8.02 1.52
C VAL A 243 11.89 6.91 0.76
N LYS A 244 11.34 5.69 0.68
CA LYS A 244 11.94 4.61 -0.12
C LYS A 244 11.97 4.93 -1.62
N ILE A 245 10.92 5.56 -2.15
CA ILE A 245 10.90 6.04 -3.55
C ILE A 245 11.99 7.09 -3.76
N HIS A 246 12.13 8.04 -2.83
CA HIS A 246 13.20 9.03 -2.90
C HIS A 246 14.58 8.37 -2.89
N ILE A 247 14.84 7.43 -1.99
CA ILE A 247 16.11 6.66 -1.97
C ILE A 247 16.36 5.97 -3.31
N THR A 248 15.33 5.38 -3.92
CA THR A 248 15.45 4.73 -5.24
C THR A 248 15.86 5.73 -6.32
N GLN A 249 15.23 6.91 -6.35
CA GLN A 249 15.58 7.97 -7.29
C GLN A 249 17.01 8.49 -7.10
N VAL A 250 17.46 8.62 -5.84
CA VAL A 250 18.85 9.01 -5.55
C VAL A 250 19.83 7.92 -5.97
N LYS A 251 19.50 6.63 -5.75
CA LYS A 251 20.31 5.51 -6.23
C LYS A 251 20.41 5.46 -7.76
N GLU A 252 19.31 5.75 -8.47
CA GLU A 252 19.34 5.86 -9.95
C GLU A 252 20.28 6.96 -10.42
N LYS A 253 20.27 8.13 -9.75
CA LYS A 253 21.21 9.21 -10.03
C LYS A 253 22.65 8.81 -9.75
N LEU A 254 22.89 8.10 -8.65
CA LEU A 254 24.20 7.52 -8.33
C LEU A 254 24.64 6.53 -9.42
N GLY A 255 23.78 5.66 -9.90
CA GLY A 255 24.08 4.73 -10.98
C GLY A 255 24.51 5.44 -12.25
N VAL A 256 23.88 6.58 -12.59
CA VAL A 256 24.32 7.43 -13.72
C VAL A 256 25.72 8.01 -13.47
N LEU A 257 26.00 8.54 -12.28
CA LEU A 257 27.34 9.03 -11.93
C LEU A 257 28.39 7.93 -12.03
N TYR A 258 28.09 6.76 -11.48
CA TYR A 258 29.00 5.60 -11.53
C TYR A 258 29.30 5.20 -12.97
N ARG A 259 28.27 5.07 -13.81
CA ARG A 259 28.44 4.72 -15.22
C ARG A 259 29.28 5.73 -15.98
N ASN A 260 29.01 7.03 -15.80
CA ASN A 260 29.77 8.09 -16.45
C ASN A 260 31.23 8.08 -16.02
N PHE A 261 31.49 7.88 -14.72
CA PHE A 261 32.85 7.78 -14.22
C PHE A 261 33.58 6.53 -14.75
N GLY A 262 32.87 5.39 -14.79
CA GLY A 262 33.39 4.17 -15.39
C GLY A 262 33.71 4.32 -16.88
N LEU A 263 32.88 5.05 -17.65
CA LEU A 263 33.15 5.38 -19.05
C LEU A 263 34.43 6.19 -19.21
N GLN A 264 34.59 7.24 -18.42
CA GLN A 264 35.77 8.07 -18.42
C GLN A 264 37.04 7.28 -18.06
N ALA A 265 36.95 6.49 -16.98
CA ALA A 265 38.05 5.70 -16.48
C ALA A 265 38.45 4.54 -17.41
N SER A 266 37.51 4.01 -18.21
CA SER A 266 37.82 3.00 -19.20
C SER A 266 38.40 3.56 -20.51
N GLY A 267 38.45 4.87 -20.68
CA GLY A 267 38.91 5.53 -21.91
C GLY A 267 37.96 5.37 -23.09
N ILE A 268 36.69 4.97 -22.83
CA ILE A 268 35.67 4.89 -23.87
C ILE A 268 35.13 6.29 -24.19
N ASP A 269 35.03 7.15 -23.16
CA ASP A 269 34.75 8.57 -23.32
C ASP A 269 36.08 9.33 -23.45
N GLU A 270 36.32 9.88 -24.64
CA GLU A 270 37.55 10.64 -24.94
C GLU A 270 37.43 12.13 -24.61
N ASP A 271 36.23 12.62 -24.32
CA ASP A 271 35.95 14.04 -24.08
C ASP A 271 36.12 14.40 -22.59
N ILE A 272 37.33 14.20 -22.07
CA ILE A 272 37.67 14.49 -20.67
C ILE A 272 38.79 15.55 -20.59
N THR A 273 38.68 16.42 -19.58
CA THR A 273 39.73 17.45 -19.34
C THR A 273 41.03 16.81 -18.89
N PRO A 274 42.20 17.44 -19.13
CA PRO A 274 43.49 16.94 -18.68
C PRO A 274 43.56 16.72 -17.16
N ASP A 275 42.98 17.62 -16.37
CA ASP A 275 42.92 17.49 -14.90
C ASP A 275 42.11 16.30 -14.46
N ARG A 276 40.97 16.05 -15.14
CA ARG A 276 40.14 14.89 -14.90
C ARG A 276 40.83 13.58 -15.26
N LYS A 277 41.54 13.57 -16.36
CA LYS A 277 42.37 12.43 -16.77
C LYS A 277 43.44 12.11 -15.74
N TYR A 278 44.19 13.13 -15.32
CA TYR A 278 45.20 12.99 -14.28
C TYR A 278 44.58 12.42 -12.98
N PHE A 279 43.45 12.94 -12.56
CA PHE A 279 42.75 12.42 -11.39
C PHE A 279 42.38 10.93 -11.55
N ILE A 280 41.79 10.54 -12.69
CA ILE A 280 41.44 9.15 -12.99
C ILE A 280 42.70 8.27 -12.94
N ASP A 281 43.81 8.71 -13.54
CA ASP A 281 45.05 7.95 -13.56
C ASP A 281 45.65 7.76 -12.16
N THR A 282 45.31 8.60 -11.18
CA THR A 282 45.72 8.41 -9.77
C THR A 282 44.95 7.36 -9.00
N ILE A 283 43.70 7.08 -9.40
CA ILE A 283 42.80 6.16 -8.69
C ILE A 283 42.64 4.82 -9.39
N VAL A 284 42.88 4.75 -10.69
CA VAL A 284 42.91 3.52 -11.46
C VAL A 284 44.17 2.72 -11.15
N THR A 285 44.03 1.45 -10.87
CA THR A 285 45.17 0.58 -10.52
C THR A 285 45.41 -0.46 -11.61
N ALA A 286 46.52 -1.16 -11.53
CA ALA A 286 46.82 -2.27 -12.44
C ALA A 286 45.76 -3.41 -12.39
N GLU A 287 45.09 -3.56 -11.27
CA GLU A 287 44.04 -4.56 -11.09
C GLU A 287 42.78 -4.25 -11.93
N ASP A 288 42.58 -2.98 -12.28
CA ASP A 288 41.45 -2.54 -13.10
C ASP A 288 41.63 -2.79 -14.60
N ALA A 289 42.83 -3.19 -15.04
CA ALA A 289 43.18 -3.39 -16.44
C ALA A 289 42.29 -4.41 -17.15
N GLU A 290 41.88 -5.47 -16.46
CA GLU A 290 40.96 -6.48 -17.02
C GLU A 290 39.55 -5.93 -17.21
N ILE A 291 39.06 -5.15 -16.25
CA ILE A 291 37.75 -4.49 -16.32
C ILE A 291 37.72 -3.51 -17.49
N ILE A 292 38.73 -2.66 -17.60
CA ILE A 292 38.88 -1.69 -18.69
C ILE A 292 38.92 -2.40 -20.05
N SER A 293 39.77 -3.43 -20.18
CA SER A 293 39.87 -4.20 -21.41
C SER A 293 38.54 -4.87 -21.80
N ARG A 294 37.75 -5.35 -20.83
CA ARG A 294 36.42 -5.92 -21.05
C ARG A 294 35.42 -4.85 -21.49
N ALA A 295 35.42 -3.68 -20.87
CA ALA A 295 34.55 -2.56 -21.21
C ALA A 295 34.81 -2.10 -22.67
N VAL A 296 36.08 -1.92 -23.03
CA VAL A 296 36.47 -1.53 -24.40
C VAL A 296 36.03 -2.57 -25.42
N ARG A 297 36.23 -3.87 -25.14
CA ARG A 297 35.76 -4.95 -26.04
C ARG A 297 34.25 -4.97 -26.22
N LEU A 298 33.48 -4.77 -25.14
CA LEU A 298 32.02 -4.70 -25.22
C LEU A 298 31.57 -3.49 -26.05
N ASN A 299 32.18 -2.33 -25.85
CA ASN A 299 31.88 -1.12 -26.59
C ASN A 299 32.19 -1.29 -28.10
N GLN A 300 33.34 -1.90 -28.43
CA GLN A 300 33.68 -2.21 -29.82
C GLN A 300 32.68 -3.17 -30.44
N ALA A 301 32.27 -4.24 -29.73
CA ALA A 301 31.27 -5.19 -30.23
C ALA A 301 29.91 -4.52 -30.47
N LEU A 302 29.51 -3.55 -29.63
CA LEU A 302 28.31 -2.74 -29.84
C LEU A 302 28.39 -1.94 -31.13
N SER A 303 29.49 -1.21 -31.36
CA SER A 303 29.74 -0.42 -32.59
C SER A 303 29.70 -1.31 -33.84
N ASP A 304 30.34 -2.47 -33.78
CA ASP A 304 30.38 -3.39 -34.89
C ASP A 304 29.01 -4.01 -35.22
N ASN A 305 28.24 -4.38 -34.21
CA ASN A 305 26.87 -4.85 -34.35
C ASN A 305 25.96 -3.77 -34.96
N GLU A 306 26.03 -2.54 -34.46
CA GLU A 306 25.24 -1.41 -34.99
C GLU A 306 25.55 -1.14 -36.47
N LYS A 307 26.82 -1.14 -36.85
CA LYS A 307 27.26 -1.00 -38.25
C LYS A 307 26.74 -2.15 -39.11
N ALA A 308 26.78 -3.38 -38.60
CA ALA A 308 26.26 -4.56 -39.30
C ALA A 308 24.74 -4.46 -39.50
N ILE A 309 23.99 -4.04 -38.49
CA ILE A 309 22.55 -3.81 -38.59
C ILE A 309 22.23 -2.75 -39.62
N GLN A 310 22.94 -1.61 -39.62
CA GLN A 310 22.75 -0.55 -40.60
C GLN A 310 22.99 -1.04 -42.05
N LYS A 311 24.08 -1.80 -42.28
CA LYS A 311 24.38 -2.38 -43.57
C LYS A 311 23.28 -3.34 -44.07
N LEU A 312 22.78 -4.21 -43.19
CA LEU A 312 21.70 -5.14 -43.53
C LEU A 312 20.39 -4.41 -43.81
N LYS A 313 20.02 -3.41 -43.05
CA LYS A 313 18.84 -2.57 -43.30
C LYS A 313 18.95 -1.81 -44.61
N ALA A 314 20.09 -1.22 -44.90
CA ALA A 314 20.33 -0.55 -46.19
C ALA A 314 20.20 -1.53 -47.37
N SER A 315 20.76 -2.74 -47.25
CA SER A 315 20.62 -3.79 -48.26
C SER A 315 19.16 -4.19 -48.55
N LEU A 316 18.33 -4.31 -47.50
CA LEU A 316 16.90 -4.61 -47.67
C LEU A 316 16.16 -3.46 -48.38
N LEU A 317 16.43 -2.22 -48.01
CA LEU A 317 15.84 -1.04 -48.66
C LEU A 317 16.23 -0.96 -50.14
N ILE A 318 17.50 -1.25 -50.48
CA ILE A 318 17.94 -1.31 -51.87
C ILE A 318 17.15 -2.35 -52.68
N ASP A 319 16.94 -3.54 -52.13
CA ASP A 319 16.18 -4.58 -52.81
C ASP A 319 14.69 -4.23 -52.94
N GLU A 320 14.11 -3.58 -51.98
CA GLU A 320 12.73 -3.07 -52.05
C GLU A 320 12.60 -2.01 -53.16
N GLU A 321 13.54 -1.07 -53.26
CA GLU A 321 13.53 -0.06 -54.32
C GLU A 321 13.78 -0.66 -55.68
N ARG A 322 14.68 -1.64 -55.80
CA ARG A 322 14.87 -2.40 -57.05
C ARG A 322 13.58 -3.09 -57.49
N SER A 323 12.87 -3.74 -56.55
CA SER A 323 11.58 -4.36 -56.86
C SER A 323 10.54 -3.34 -57.34
N LYS A 324 10.51 -2.14 -56.77
CA LYS A 324 9.64 -1.05 -57.25
C LYS A 324 10.01 -0.59 -58.64
N ILE A 325 11.31 -0.42 -58.91
CA ILE A 325 11.81 -0.08 -60.26
C ILE A 325 11.37 -1.10 -61.28
N GLU A 326 11.51 -2.40 -61.01
CA GLU A 326 11.07 -3.46 -61.93
C GLU A 326 9.54 -3.43 -62.20
N LYS A 327 8.74 -3.18 -61.15
CA LYS A 327 7.30 -3.00 -61.33
C LYS A 327 6.96 -1.78 -62.18
N TYR A 328 7.68 -0.66 -61.97
CA TYR A 328 7.48 0.52 -62.83
C TYR A 328 7.89 0.30 -64.27
N LYS A 329 9.03 -0.37 -64.53
CA LYS A 329 9.46 -0.73 -65.87
C LYS A 329 8.39 -1.57 -66.55
N LYS A 330 7.88 -2.62 -65.93
CA LYS A 330 6.82 -3.45 -66.47
C LYS A 330 5.57 -2.64 -66.81
N SER A 331 5.15 -1.73 -65.90
CA SER A 331 4.00 -0.84 -66.13
C SER A 331 4.25 0.13 -67.33
N ILE A 332 5.47 0.61 -67.45
CA ILE A 332 5.87 1.43 -68.67
C ILE A 332 5.75 0.62 -69.96
N ASP A 333 6.25 -0.59 -69.95
CA ASP A 333 6.20 -1.44 -71.15
C ASP A 333 4.75 -1.81 -71.53
N GLU A 334 3.92 -2.13 -70.58
CA GLU A 334 2.47 -2.34 -70.80
C GLU A 334 1.78 -1.10 -71.41
N LYS A 335 2.14 0.10 -70.86
CA LYS A 335 1.59 1.36 -71.41
C LYS A 335 2.09 1.64 -72.80
N LYS A 336 3.38 1.37 -73.11
CA LYS A 336 3.94 1.49 -74.47
C LYS A 336 3.21 0.58 -75.44
N GLN A 337 2.96 -0.68 -75.07
CA GLN A 337 2.22 -1.61 -75.91
C GLN A 337 0.81 -1.10 -76.23
N ARG A 338 0.09 -0.57 -75.19
CA ARG A 338 -1.24 0.03 -75.41
C ARG A 338 -1.20 1.23 -76.35
N ILE A 339 -0.13 2.03 -76.32
CA ILE A 339 0.05 3.16 -77.23
C ILE A 339 0.20 2.63 -78.70
N ILE A 340 1.01 1.58 -78.91
CA ILE A 340 1.18 0.95 -80.23
C ILE A 340 -0.16 0.41 -80.68
N ASP A 341 -0.90 -0.30 -79.82
CA ASP A 341 -2.20 -0.88 -80.20
C ASP A 341 -3.21 0.23 -80.54
N CYS A 342 -3.22 1.35 -79.85
CA CYS A 342 -4.02 2.51 -80.19
C CYS A 342 -3.60 3.19 -81.44
N GLN A 343 -2.29 3.30 -81.72
CA GLN A 343 -1.77 3.85 -82.99
C GLN A 343 -2.18 2.98 -84.22
N ASN A 344 -2.09 1.65 -84.07
CA ASN A 344 -2.56 0.75 -85.09
C ASN A 344 -4.06 0.88 -85.33
N GLY A 345 -4.86 0.93 -84.28
CA GLY A 345 -6.30 1.16 -84.42
C GLY A 345 -6.68 2.50 -85.05
N ILE A 346 -5.88 3.56 -84.82
CA ILE A 346 -6.07 4.86 -85.48
C ILE A 346 -5.77 4.72 -86.98
N ALA A 347 -4.66 4.02 -87.32
CA ALA A 347 -4.31 3.80 -88.73
C ALA A 347 -5.40 3.01 -89.49
N ASP A 348 -5.97 1.97 -88.87
CA ASP A 348 -7.07 1.18 -89.44
C ASP A 348 -8.35 2.03 -89.66
N LEU A 349 -8.65 2.95 -88.69
CA LEU A 349 -9.76 3.88 -88.85
C LEU A 349 -9.51 4.89 -90.00
N GLU A 350 -8.30 5.44 -90.08
CA GLU A 350 -7.92 6.35 -91.19
C GLU A 350 -8.00 5.70 -92.51
N GLU A 351 -7.69 4.39 -92.68
CA GLU A 351 -7.87 3.62 -93.85
C GLU A 351 -9.36 3.46 -94.22
N SER A 352 -10.18 3.11 -93.20
CA SER A 352 -11.63 3.01 -93.37
C SER A 352 -12.29 4.34 -93.81
N VAL A 353 -11.78 5.46 -93.30
CA VAL A 353 -12.22 6.79 -93.73
C VAL A 353 -11.88 7.05 -95.19
N ARG A 354 -10.65 6.74 -95.64
CA ARG A 354 -10.21 6.90 -97.01
C ARG A 354 -11.03 6.04 -97.93
N GLU A 355 -11.32 4.80 -97.56
CA GLU A 355 -12.18 3.93 -98.35
C GLU A 355 -13.60 4.50 -98.51
N SER A 356 -14.16 5.00 -97.37
CA SER A 356 -15.48 5.63 -97.41
C SER A 356 -15.52 6.90 -98.25
N GLU A 357 -14.49 7.77 -98.09
CA GLU A 357 -14.34 8.96 -98.98
C GLU A 357 -14.23 8.61 -100.43
N GLY A 358 -13.45 7.57 -100.77
CA GLY A 358 -13.36 7.05 -102.12
C GLY A 358 -14.71 6.58 -102.65
N TYR A 359 -15.45 5.85 -101.79
CA TYR A 359 -16.80 5.39 -102.20
C TYR A 359 -17.79 6.56 -102.41
N ILE A 360 -17.74 7.59 -101.58
CA ILE A 360 -18.53 8.83 -101.75
C ILE A 360 -18.18 9.49 -103.06
N GLN A 361 -16.89 9.62 -103.42
CA GLN A 361 -16.47 10.22 -104.70
C GLN A 361 -16.95 9.42 -105.95
N GLU A 362 -17.01 8.08 -105.80
CA GLU A 362 -17.59 7.25 -106.85
C GLU A 362 -19.10 7.45 -106.98
N LEU A 363 -19.82 7.56 -105.88
CA LEU A 363 -21.25 7.84 -105.90
C LEU A 363 -21.57 9.24 -106.47
N GLU A 364 -20.77 10.26 -106.10
CA GLU A 364 -20.92 11.64 -106.59
C GLU A 364 -20.70 11.73 -108.09
N LYS A 365 -19.86 10.83 -108.72
CA LYS A 365 -19.67 10.77 -110.18
C LYS A 365 -20.85 10.12 -110.91
N GLN A 366 -21.72 9.42 -110.20
CA GLN A 366 -22.91 8.79 -110.75
C GLN A 366 -24.19 9.67 -110.65
N LEU A 367 -24.12 10.77 -109.90
CA LEU A 367 -25.17 11.84 -109.83
C LEU A 367 -24.94 12.90 -110.94
#